data_500d65b4f69a8796265174c6f6a949cc
#
_entry.id   500d65b4f69a8796265174c6f6a949cc
#
_cell.length_a   1.000
_cell.length_b   1.000
_cell.length_c   1.000
_cell.angle_alpha   90.00
_cell.angle_beta   90.00
_cell.angle_gamma   90.00
#
_symmetry.space_group_name_H-M   'P 1'
#
loop_
_entity.id
_entity.type
_entity.pdbx_description
1 polymer ?
#
loop_
_entity_poly.entity_id
_entity_poly.type
_entity_poly.pdbx_seq_one_letter_code
_entity_poly.pdbx_strand_id
1 'polypeptide(L)'
;MSQDRRNDYDVTNTVQVSNPVAVRNAVNALFSETFPGTSFDKLWLAFYDFERLFTGRYPGYKGCDTTYHDLQHTLDMTLALARLVAGYERSVEPPDRLGAARAQMAIITSLFHDSGYIRHETRDRDFTNGAEFTLYHVSRSADFLRRYLPELGLARDVGVASMIVHFTGYELDLDHIELDDPRDIICGHLIGTADMIAQMADRCYLEKLSLIHI
;
A
#
# COMPACT_ATOMS: atom_id res chain seq x y z
N MET A 1 9.65 3.27 -32.42
CA MET A 1 8.50 4.15 -32.08
C MET A 1 8.37 4.12 -30.56
N SER A 2 8.64 5.23 -29.84
CA SER A 2 8.35 5.29 -28.42
C SER A 2 6.82 5.24 -28.29
N GLN A 3 6.27 4.19 -27.72
CA GLN A 3 4.87 4.22 -27.31
C GLN A 3 4.72 5.34 -26.29
N ASP A 4 3.84 6.29 -26.51
CA ASP A 4 3.52 7.30 -25.52
C ASP A 4 3.04 6.59 -24.25
N ARG A 5 3.72 6.86 -23.13
CA ARG A 5 3.36 6.28 -21.85
C ARG A 5 2.00 6.81 -21.42
N ARG A 6 1.08 5.90 -21.07
CA ARG A 6 -0.27 6.23 -20.62
C ARG A 6 -0.26 6.59 -19.14
N ASN A 7 -1.03 7.60 -18.74
CA ASN A 7 -1.07 8.08 -17.35
C ASN A 7 -1.72 7.10 -16.37
N ASP A 8 -2.53 6.17 -16.88
CA ASP A 8 -3.23 5.15 -16.12
C ASP A 8 -2.52 3.79 -16.14
N TYR A 9 -1.25 3.76 -16.60
CA TYR A 9 -0.42 2.57 -16.65
C TYR A 9 0.85 2.75 -15.81
N ASP A 10 1.34 1.62 -15.28
CA ASP A 10 2.59 1.55 -14.54
C ASP A 10 3.80 2.06 -15.35
N VAL A 11 4.94 2.23 -14.70
CA VAL A 11 6.17 2.74 -15.32
C VAL A 11 6.63 1.92 -16.52
N THR A 12 6.28 0.63 -16.59
CA THR A 12 6.61 -0.24 -17.74
C THR A 12 5.58 -0.20 -18.86
N ASN A 13 4.47 0.52 -18.67
CA ASN A 13 3.33 0.62 -19.59
C ASN A 13 2.66 -0.73 -19.91
N THR A 14 2.72 -1.68 -18.97
CA THR A 14 2.18 -3.03 -19.13
C THR A 14 0.95 -3.33 -18.29
N VAL A 15 0.80 -2.72 -17.13
CA VAL A 15 -0.31 -2.94 -16.21
C VAL A 15 -1.10 -1.66 -16.02
N GLN A 16 -2.41 -1.71 -16.20
CA GLN A 16 -3.29 -0.57 -15.96
C GLN A 16 -3.50 -0.39 -14.45
N VAL A 17 -2.81 0.61 -13.86
CA VAL A 17 -2.83 0.88 -12.40
C VAL A 17 -4.08 1.61 -11.93
N SER A 18 -4.92 2.10 -12.83
CA SER A 18 -6.28 2.57 -12.51
C SER A 18 -7.31 1.43 -12.36
N ASN A 19 -6.90 0.17 -12.66
CA ASN A 19 -7.78 -0.99 -12.63
C ASN A 19 -7.36 -1.98 -11.52
N PRO A 20 -8.13 -2.09 -10.40
CA PRO A 20 -7.79 -2.98 -9.28
C PRO A 20 -7.62 -4.45 -9.69
N VAL A 21 -8.43 -4.92 -10.65
CA VAL A 21 -8.35 -6.32 -11.13
C VAL A 21 -7.05 -6.56 -11.90
N ALA A 22 -6.63 -5.60 -12.75
CA ALA A 22 -5.38 -5.73 -13.49
C ALA A 22 -4.17 -5.79 -12.56
N VAL A 23 -4.11 -4.90 -11.56
CA VAL A 23 -3.02 -4.87 -10.57
C VAL A 23 -3.04 -6.13 -9.70
N ARG A 24 -4.20 -6.52 -9.17
CA ARG A 24 -4.34 -7.77 -8.40
C ARG A 24 -3.81 -8.98 -9.17
N ASN A 25 -4.16 -9.11 -10.46
CA ASN A 25 -3.72 -10.24 -11.29
C ASN A 25 -2.20 -10.20 -11.53
N ALA A 26 -1.62 -9.01 -11.75
CA ALA A 26 -0.17 -8.85 -11.88
C ALA A 26 0.57 -9.18 -10.58
N VAL A 27 0.06 -8.72 -9.44
CA VAL A 27 0.62 -9.05 -8.11
C VAL A 27 0.48 -10.54 -7.82
N ASN A 28 -0.66 -11.17 -8.16
CA ASN A 28 -0.85 -12.61 -8.01
C ASN A 28 0.17 -13.40 -8.83
N ALA A 29 0.42 -13.01 -10.08
CA ALA A 29 1.41 -13.68 -10.92
C ALA A 29 2.82 -13.61 -10.30
N LEU A 30 3.24 -12.42 -9.85
CA LEU A 30 4.53 -12.21 -9.17
C LEU A 30 4.64 -13.01 -7.87
N PHE A 31 3.58 -12.97 -7.04
CA PHE A 31 3.56 -13.67 -5.76
C PHE A 31 3.61 -15.19 -5.94
N SER A 32 2.84 -15.75 -6.86
CA SER A 32 2.80 -17.18 -7.13
C SER A 32 4.11 -17.70 -7.75
N GLU A 33 4.78 -16.89 -8.59
CA GLU A 33 6.10 -17.21 -9.12
C GLU A 33 7.16 -17.19 -8.02
N THR A 34 7.12 -16.18 -7.14
CA THR A 34 8.12 -15.99 -6.08
C THR A 34 7.95 -16.98 -4.92
N PHE A 35 6.70 -17.33 -4.60
CA PHE A 35 6.33 -18.20 -3.47
C PHE A 35 5.43 -19.36 -3.92
N PRO A 36 5.97 -20.33 -4.68
CA PRO A 36 5.19 -21.46 -5.20
C PRO A 36 4.47 -22.23 -4.09
N GLY A 37 3.20 -22.55 -4.32
CA GLY A 37 2.37 -23.30 -3.37
C GLY A 37 1.78 -22.49 -2.21
N THR A 38 2.04 -21.20 -2.14
CA THR A 38 1.41 -20.30 -1.16
C THR A 38 0.07 -19.76 -1.70
N SER A 39 -0.99 -19.82 -0.86
CA SER A 39 -2.30 -19.29 -1.25
C SER A 39 -2.26 -17.75 -1.38
N PHE A 40 -2.97 -17.24 -2.37
CA PHE A 40 -3.21 -15.81 -2.60
C PHE A 40 -4.53 -15.31 -1.99
N ASP A 41 -5.31 -16.16 -1.33
CA ASP A 41 -6.69 -15.86 -0.90
C ASP A 41 -6.80 -14.62 0.00
N LYS A 42 -5.89 -14.45 0.95
CA LYS A 42 -5.88 -13.28 1.84
C LYS A 42 -5.55 -11.99 1.08
N LEU A 43 -4.61 -12.04 0.14
CA LEU A 43 -4.30 -10.92 -0.74
C LEU A 43 -5.49 -10.60 -1.66
N TRP A 44 -6.15 -11.64 -2.19
CA TRP A 44 -7.34 -11.44 -3.01
C TRP A 44 -8.44 -10.70 -2.23
N LEU A 45 -8.70 -11.11 -0.98
CA LEU A 45 -9.68 -10.47 -0.11
C LEU A 45 -9.26 -9.03 0.24
N ALA A 46 -7.97 -8.80 0.53
CA ALA A 46 -7.44 -7.47 0.80
C ALA A 46 -7.62 -6.52 -0.41
N PHE A 47 -7.36 -6.96 -1.64
CA PHE A 47 -7.64 -6.17 -2.85
C PHE A 47 -9.13 -5.86 -3.02
N TYR A 48 -9.99 -6.82 -2.73
CA TYR A 48 -11.44 -6.63 -2.80
C TYR A 48 -11.92 -5.59 -1.77
N ASP A 49 -11.45 -5.68 -0.53
CA ASP A 49 -11.82 -4.74 0.52
C ASP A 49 -11.19 -3.36 0.33
N PHE A 50 -9.96 -3.29 -0.18
CA PHE A 50 -9.32 -2.06 -0.59
C PHE A 50 -10.17 -1.30 -1.63
N GLU A 51 -10.59 -1.96 -2.71
CA GLU A 51 -11.44 -1.34 -3.72
C GLU A 51 -12.74 -0.82 -3.10
N ARG A 52 -13.38 -1.59 -2.22
CA ARG A 52 -14.60 -1.17 -1.51
C ARG A 52 -14.37 0.04 -0.61
N LEU A 53 -13.25 0.07 0.11
CA LEU A 53 -12.89 1.16 1.01
C LEU A 53 -12.70 2.47 0.23
N PHE A 54 -11.88 2.44 -0.82
CA PHE A 54 -11.58 3.62 -1.62
C PHE A 54 -12.77 4.11 -2.45
N THR A 55 -13.71 3.24 -2.79
CA THR A 55 -14.93 3.60 -3.55
C THR A 55 -16.16 3.86 -2.67
N GLY A 56 -16.03 3.88 -1.34
CA GLY A 56 -17.14 4.17 -0.41
C GLY A 56 -18.15 3.03 -0.26
N ARG A 57 -17.74 1.81 -0.58
CA ARG A 57 -18.60 0.61 -0.43
C ARG A 57 -18.21 -0.25 0.78
N TYR A 58 -17.21 0.16 1.54
CA TYR A 58 -16.81 -0.52 2.77
C TYR A 58 -17.62 0.02 3.96
N PRO A 59 -18.24 -0.84 4.79
CA PRO A 59 -19.16 -0.41 5.84
C PRO A 59 -18.51 0.58 6.83
N GLY A 60 -19.21 1.67 7.11
CA GLY A 60 -18.80 2.70 8.07
C GLY A 60 -17.76 3.69 7.56
N TYR A 61 -17.36 3.61 6.28
CA TYR A 61 -16.40 4.52 5.67
C TYR A 61 -16.95 5.20 4.43
N LYS A 62 -16.57 6.46 4.25
CA LYS A 62 -16.79 7.21 3.00
C LYS A 62 -15.70 6.80 2.00
N GLY A 63 -15.94 7.02 0.71
CA GLY A 63 -14.89 6.81 -0.29
C GLY A 63 -13.73 7.79 -0.14
N CYS A 64 -12.64 7.51 -0.84
CA CYS A 64 -11.51 8.41 -0.94
C CYS A 64 -11.92 9.69 -1.68
N ASP A 65 -11.63 10.84 -1.09
CA ASP A 65 -11.93 12.17 -1.63
C ASP A 65 -10.70 13.08 -1.67
N THR A 66 -9.51 12.49 -1.56
CA THR A 66 -8.23 13.20 -1.75
C THR A 66 -7.83 13.22 -3.22
N THR A 67 -7.15 14.30 -3.64
CA THR A 67 -6.76 14.49 -5.05
C THR A 67 -5.58 13.61 -5.45
N TYR A 68 -4.65 13.34 -4.53
CA TYR A 68 -3.40 12.62 -4.82
C TYR A 68 -3.38 11.20 -4.28
N HIS A 69 -3.70 11.02 -3.00
CA HIS A 69 -3.71 9.72 -2.30
C HIS A 69 -4.97 8.92 -2.69
N ASP A 70 -5.07 8.60 -3.97
CA ASP A 70 -6.22 7.96 -4.59
C ASP A 70 -6.00 6.45 -4.81
N LEU A 71 -7.00 5.79 -5.34
CA LEU A 71 -6.96 4.38 -5.68
C LEU A 71 -5.81 4.04 -6.65
N GLN A 72 -5.54 4.90 -7.64
CA GLN A 72 -4.51 4.65 -8.65
C GLN A 72 -3.11 4.71 -8.05
N HIS A 73 -2.82 5.71 -7.20
CA HIS A 73 -1.54 5.82 -6.50
C HIS A 73 -1.26 4.56 -5.67
N THR A 74 -2.22 4.15 -4.85
CA THR A 74 -2.07 2.97 -4.00
C THR A 74 -1.86 1.68 -4.81
N LEU A 75 -2.55 1.53 -5.94
CA LEU A 75 -2.37 0.37 -6.82
C LEU A 75 -1.00 0.36 -7.49
N ASP A 76 -0.50 1.51 -7.95
CA ASP A 76 0.83 1.62 -8.56
C ASP A 76 1.93 1.30 -7.54
N MET A 77 1.83 1.88 -6.33
CA MET A 77 2.70 1.56 -5.21
C MET A 77 2.69 0.07 -4.86
N THR A 78 1.52 -0.55 -4.77
CA THR A 78 1.40 -1.97 -4.42
C THR A 78 2.04 -2.87 -5.49
N LEU A 79 1.89 -2.53 -6.77
CA LEU A 79 2.56 -3.23 -7.86
C LEU A 79 4.09 -3.05 -7.81
N ALA A 80 4.56 -1.83 -7.53
CA ALA A 80 5.98 -1.53 -7.35
C ALA A 80 6.55 -2.35 -6.19
N LEU A 81 5.86 -2.40 -5.04
CA LEU A 81 6.25 -3.21 -3.89
C LEU A 81 6.35 -4.70 -4.22
N ALA A 82 5.34 -5.27 -4.92
CA ALA A 82 5.38 -6.68 -5.29
C ALA A 82 6.61 -7.02 -6.16
N ARG A 83 6.99 -6.11 -7.06
CA ARG A 83 8.21 -6.24 -7.87
C ARG A 83 9.49 -6.14 -7.04
N LEU A 84 9.53 -5.18 -6.10
CA LEU A 84 10.67 -5.03 -5.18
C LEU A 84 10.85 -6.26 -4.29
N VAL A 85 9.77 -6.78 -3.71
CA VAL A 85 9.78 -8.02 -2.91
C VAL A 85 10.28 -9.19 -3.75
N ALA A 86 9.75 -9.41 -4.94
CA ALA A 86 10.19 -10.48 -5.82
C ALA A 86 11.66 -10.33 -6.25
N GLY A 87 12.13 -9.10 -6.47
CA GLY A 87 13.53 -8.79 -6.74
C GLY A 87 14.42 -9.09 -5.54
N TYR A 88 14.03 -8.66 -4.36
CA TYR A 88 14.74 -8.88 -3.10
C TYR A 88 14.88 -10.39 -2.81
N GLU A 89 13.80 -11.16 -2.86
CA GLU A 89 13.83 -12.62 -2.65
C GLU A 89 14.81 -13.35 -3.55
N ARG A 90 14.99 -12.88 -4.80
CA ARG A 90 15.95 -13.46 -5.73
C ARG A 90 17.39 -13.02 -5.50
N SER A 91 17.59 -11.88 -4.86
CA SER A 91 18.93 -11.27 -4.70
C SER A 91 19.64 -11.64 -3.42
N VAL A 92 18.92 -12.21 -2.43
CA VAL A 92 19.49 -12.53 -1.11
C VAL A 92 19.53 -14.05 -0.86
N GLU A 93 20.44 -14.46 0.01
CA GLU A 93 20.55 -15.84 0.46
C GLU A 93 19.34 -16.25 1.35
N PRO A 94 19.03 -17.56 1.45
CA PRO A 94 17.86 -18.04 2.16
C PRO A 94 17.65 -17.50 3.59
N PRO A 95 18.68 -17.32 4.45
CA PRO A 95 18.49 -16.80 5.80
C PRO A 95 17.92 -15.37 5.83
N ASP A 96 18.22 -14.56 4.80
CA ASP A 96 17.85 -13.14 4.73
C ASP A 96 16.54 -12.91 3.95
N ARG A 97 15.95 -13.97 3.40
CA ARG A 97 14.68 -13.88 2.66
C ARG A 97 13.54 -13.50 3.58
N LEU A 98 12.64 -12.69 3.06
CA LEU A 98 11.41 -12.29 3.77
C LEU A 98 10.46 -13.48 3.97
N GLY A 99 10.33 -14.30 2.93
CA GLY A 99 9.37 -15.38 2.86
C GLY A 99 7.94 -14.93 2.60
N ALA A 100 7.09 -15.87 2.24
CA ALA A 100 5.71 -15.58 1.81
C ALA A 100 4.86 -14.84 2.84
N ALA A 101 5.01 -15.13 4.13
CA ALA A 101 4.21 -14.50 5.18
C ALA A 101 4.50 -12.99 5.30
N ARG A 102 5.78 -12.59 5.33
CA ARG A 102 6.17 -11.18 5.36
C ARG A 102 5.81 -10.46 4.08
N ALA A 103 6.03 -11.09 2.92
CA ALA A 103 5.63 -10.56 1.63
C ALA A 103 4.12 -10.29 1.57
N GLN A 104 3.31 -11.23 2.04
CA GLN A 104 1.85 -11.07 2.13
C GLN A 104 1.47 -9.91 3.05
N MET A 105 2.04 -9.83 4.25
CA MET A 105 1.80 -8.75 5.21
C MET A 105 2.19 -7.39 4.60
N ALA A 106 3.37 -7.28 3.98
CA ALA A 106 3.85 -6.04 3.37
C ALA A 106 2.93 -5.57 2.23
N ILE A 107 2.48 -6.48 1.36
CA ILE A 107 1.55 -6.16 0.27
C ILE A 107 0.18 -5.70 0.83
N ILE A 108 -0.32 -6.33 1.89
CA ILE A 108 -1.56 -5.88 2.54
C ILE A 108 -1.35 -4.50 3.18
N THR A 109 -0.23 -4.27 3.85
CA THR A 109 0.11 -2.97 4.43
C THR A 109 0.15 -1.87 3.37
N SER A 110 0.73 -2.14 2.19
CA SER A 110 0.77 -1.16 1.09
C SER A 110 -0.61 -0.82 0.54
N LEU A 111 -1.54 -1.79 0.46
CA LEU A 111 -2.93 -1.52 0.04
C LEU A 111 -3.66 -0.56 0.98
N PHE A 112 -3.29 -0.54 2.25
CA PHE A 112 -3.99 0.27 3.26
C PHE A 112 -3.13 1.38 3.86
N HIS A 113 -1.94 1.69 3.28
CA HIS A 113 -1.04 2.72 3.83
C HIS A 113 -1.69 4.11 3.87
N ASP A 114 -2.56 4.42 2.92
CA ASP A 114 -3.30 5.68 2.80
C ASP A 114 -4.76 5.60 3.29
N SER A 115 -5.16 4.46 3.91
CA SER A 115 -6.53 4.31 4.45
C SER A 115 -6.87 5.36 5.51
N GLY A 116 -5.86 5.97 6.12
CA GLY A 116 -6.03 7.04 7.10
C GLY A 116 -6.60 8.34 6.54
N TYR A 117 -6.52 8.56 5.24
CA TYR A 117 -7.22 9.66 4.56
C TYR A 117 -8.72 9.43 4.45
N ILE A 118 -9.20 8.18 4.55
CA ILE A 118 -10.60 7.86 4.35
C ILE A 118 -11.38 8.13 5.63
N ARG A 119 -12.43 8.97 5.50
CA ARG A 119 -13.27 9.38 6.61
C ARG A 119 -14.18 8.24 7.06
N HIS A 120 -14.27 8.04 8.37
CA HIS A 120 -15.30 7.22 8.97
C HIS A 120 -16.62 7.99 9.07
N GLU A 121 -17.74 7.38 8.68
CA GLU A 121 -19.05 8.02 8.60
C GLU A 121 -19.53 8.68 9.90
N THR A 122 -19.16 8.13 11.05
CA THR A 122 -19.64 8.63 12.35
C THR A 122 -18.59 9.40 13.14
N ARG A 123 -17.31 8.96 13.11
CA ARG A 123 -16.25 9.58 13.90
C ARG A 123 -15.69 10.86 13.28
N ASP A 124 -15.72 10.92 11.95
CA ASP A 124 -15.09 12.00 11.19
C ASP A 124 -16.15 12.93 10.56
N ARG A 125 -17.29 13.13 11.23
CA ARG A 125 -18.42 13.93 10.70
C ARG A 125 -18.09 15.41 10.52
N ASP A 126 -17.23 15.94 11.38
CA ASP A 126 -16.89 17.36 11.41
C ASP A 126 -15.80 17.73 10.37
N PHE A 127 -15.19 16.73 9.72
CA PHE A 127 -14.21 16.92 8.67
C PHE A 127 -14.89 16.95 7.29
N THR A 128 -14.43 17.86 6.43
CA THR A 128 -15.04 18.09 5.11
C THR A 128 -14.47 17.14 4.06
N ASN A 129 -13.16 16.82 4.14
CA ASN A 129 -12.48 15.91 3.24
C ASN A 129 -11.29 15.19 3.94
N GLY A 130 -10.72 14.18 3.27
CA GLY A 130 -9.63 13.39 3.81
C GLY A 130 -8.30 14.13 3.91
N ALA A 131 -8.07 15.18 3.12
CA ALA A 131 -6.80 15.92 3.16
C ALA A 131 -6.55 16.61 4.51
N GLU A 132 -7.59 16.82 5.32
CA GLU A 132 -7.44 17.33 6.69
C GLU A 132 -6.65 16.39 7.61
N PHE A 133 -6.48 15.12 7.21
CA PHE A 133 -5.70 14.13 7.97
C PHE A 133 -4.23 14.04 7.57
N THR A 134 -3.74 14.88 6.65
CA THR A 134 -2.37 14.80 6.09
C THR A 134 -1.28 14.67 7.17
N LEU A 135 -1.41 15.35 8.31
CA LEU A 135 -0.38 15.33 9.36
C LEU A 135 -0.36 14.05 10.21
N TYR A 136 -1.40 13.21 10.13
CA TYR A 136 -1.53 12.00 10.98
C TYR A 136 -2.24 10.84 10.27
N HIS A 137 -2.30 10.89 8.92
CA HIS A 137 -2.95 9.84 8.13
C HIS A 137 -2.27 8.48 8.27
N VAL A 138 -0.94 8.43 8.44
CA VAL A 138 -0.22 7.17 8.61
C VAL A 138 -0.58 6.50 9.93
N SER A 139 -0.64 7.25 11.01
CA SER A 139 -1.13 6.74 12.32
C SER A 139 -2.57 6.23 12.22
N ARG A 140 -3.44 6.91 11.45
CA ARG A 140 -4.80 6.44 11.18
C ARG A 140 -4.82 5.16 10.33
N SER A 141 -3.89 5.03 9.38
CA SER A 141 -3.71 3.81 8.58
C SER A 141 -3.23 2.64 9.44
N ALA A 142 -2.30 2.89 10.36
CA ALA A 142 -1.88 1.92 11.36
C ALA A 142 -3.08 1.45 12.22
N ASP A 143 -3.95 2.37 12.64
CA ASP A 143 -5.17 2.05 13.38
C ASP A 143 -6.18 1.26 12.56
N PHE A 144 -6.27 1.50 11.26
CA PHE A 144 -7.08 0.68 10.35
C PHE A 144 -6.52 -0.74 10.27
N LEU A 145 -5.22 -0.89 10.04
CA LEU A 145 -4.54 -2.20 9.95
C LEU A 145 -4.69 -3.01 11.25
N ARG A 146 -4.62 -2.36 12.42
CA ARG A 146 -4.85 -3.03 13.73
C ARG A 146 -6.23 -3.70 13.83
N ARG A 147 -7.24 -3.13 13.21
CA ARG A 147 -8.60 -3.71 13.18
C ARG A 147 -8.77 -4.70 12.04
N TYR A 148 -8.21 -4.42 10.88
CA TYR A 148 -8.43 -5.18 9.66
C TYR A 148 -7.67 -6.53 9.62
N LEU A 149 -6.40 -6.55 10.02
CA LEU A 149 -5.58 -7.76 9.93
C LEU A 149 -6.13 -8.95 10.73
N PRO A 150 -6.69 -8.78 11.95
CA PRO A 150 -7.35 -9.87 12.65
C PRO A 150 -8.53 -10.49 11.88
N GLU A 151 -9.29 -9.69 11.14
CA GLU A 151 -10.41 -10.17 10.30
C GLU A 151 -9.93 -11.07 9.15
N LEU A 152 -8.69 -10.84 8.66
CA LEU A 152 -8.02 -11.70 7.69
C LEU A 152 -7.33 -12.93 8.31
N GLY A 153 -7.43 -13.11 9.64
CA GLY A 153 -6.68 -14.15 10.35
C GLY A 153 -5.17 -13.89 10.41
N LEU A 154 -4.77 -12.61 10.40
CA LEU A 154 -3.38 -12.12 10.46
C LEU A 154 -3.12 -11.35 11.78
N ALA A 155 -3.75 -11.75 12.88
CA ALA A 155 -3.63 -11.08 14.17
C ALA A 155 -2.17 -11.01 14.70
N ARG A 156 -1.31 -11.97 14.31
CA ARG A 156 0.12 -11.99 14.69
C ARG A 156 0.94 -10.92 14.00
N ASP A 157 0.51 -10.47 12.82
CA ASP A 157 1.23 -9.51 11.99
C ASP A 157 0.90 -8.06 12.33
N VAL A 158 -0.11 -7.83 13.19
CA VAL A 158 -0.63 -6.49 13.55
C VAL A 158 0.46 -5.56 14.08
N GLY A 159 1.31 -6.04 14.99
CA GLY A 159 2.39 -5.24 15.57
C GLY A 159 3.34 -4.74 14.48
N VAL A 160 3.86 -5.65 13.66
CA VAL A 160 4.80 -5.32 12.60
C VAL A 160 4.14 -4.43 11.55
N ALA A 161 2.97 -4.80 11.02
CA ALA A 161 2.27 -4.04 9.98
C ALA A 161 1.98 -2.60 10.41
N SER A 162 1.52 -2.41 11.67
CA SER A 162 1.24 -1.07 12.20
C SER A 162 2.48 -0.21 12.45
N MET A 163 3.67 -0.80 12.47
CA MET A 163 4.93 -0.06 12.54
C MET A 163 5.52 0.19 11.16
N ILE A 164 5.54 -0.82 10.28
CA ILE A 164 6.16 -0.65 8.96
C ILE A 164 5.37 0.29 8.04
N VAL A 165 4.08 0.53 8.27
CA VAL A 165 3.33 1.54 7.52
C VAL A 165 3.90 2.95 7.73
N HIS A 166 4.54 3.24 8.85
CA HIS A 166 5.15 4.55 9.11
C HIS A 166 6.35 4.87 8.20
N PHE A 167 6.89 3.89 7.46
CA PHE A 167 7.89 4.14 6.43
C PHE A 167 7.35 4.91 5.21
N THR A 168 6.03 5.11 5.10
CA THR A 168 5.38 5.90 4.03
C THR A 168 5.09 7.35 4.43
N GLY A 169 5.52 7.79 5.60
CA GLY A 169 5.22 9.16 6.06
C GLY A 169 6.31 9.73 6.96
N TYR A 170 6.04 10.95 7.43
CA TYR A 170 6.97 11.74 8.24
C TYR A 170 6.51 11.89 9.71
N GLU A 171 5.52 11.11 10.13
CA GLU A 171 4.97 11.19 11.50
C GLU A 171 5.91 10.61 12.55
N LEU A 172 6.70 9.60 12.17
CA LEU A 172 7.74 9.01 13.00
C LEU A 172 9.09 9.13 12.30
N ASP A 173 10.13 9.37 13.10
CA ASP A 173 11.50 9.25 12.63
C ASP A 173 11.84 7.76 12.43
N LEU A 174 12.30 7.40 11.24
CA LEU A 174 12.61 6.02 10.88
C LEU A 174 13.66 5.38 11.78
N ASP A 175 14.60 6.19 12.30
CA ASP A 175 15.64 5.71 13.23
C ASP A 175 15.06 5.30 14.59
N HIS A 176 13.82 5.70 14.90
CA HIS A 176 13.11 5.34 16.12
C HIS A 176 12.10 4.20 15.94
N ILE A 177 12.00 3.61 14.73
CA ILE A 177 11.15 2.45 14.50
C ILE A 177 11.92 1.19 14.88
N GLU A 178 11.60 0.65 16.06
CA GLU A 178 12.20 -0.57 16.57
C GLU A 178 11.35 -1.79 16.19
N LEU A 179 11.97 -2.77 15.55
CA LEU A 179 11.40 -4.07 15.21
C LEU A 179 12.42 -5.17 15.53
N ASP A 180 11.94 -6.25 16.12
CA ASP A 180 12.81 -7.34 16.63
C ASP A 180 13.54 -8.09 15.51
N ASP A 181 12.89 -8.27 14.35
CA ASP A 181 13.47 -8.99 13.21
C ASP A 181 13.93 -7.99 12.12
N PRO A 182 15.21 -8.00 11.73
CA PRO A 182 15.72 -7.12 10.68
C PRO A 182 14.97 -7.23 9.35
N ARG A 183 14.37 -8.39 9.07
CA ARG A 183 13.55 -8.59 7.85
C ARG A 183 12.26 -7.78 7.87
N ASP A 184 11.73 -7.48 9.05
CA ASP A 184 10.55 -6.62 9.19
C ASP A 184 10.92 -5.15 8.89
N ILE A 185 12.11 -4.71 9.29
CA ILE A 185 12.66 -3.40 8.90
C ILE A 185 12.84 -3.32 7.38
N ILE A 186 13.35 -4.39 6.75
CA ILE A 186 13.47 -4.47 5.29
C ILE A 186 12.09 -4.33 4.63
N CYS A 187 11.05 -4.97 5.16
CA CYS A 187 9.68 -4.77 4.66
C CYS A 187 9.27 -3.30 4.71
N GLY A 188 9.56 -2.59 5.81
CA GLY A 188 9.31 -1.15 5.94
C GLY A 188 10.04 -0.33 4.87
N HIS A 189 11.34 -0.56 4.68
CA HIS A 189 12.12 0.12 3.64
C HIS A 189 11.60 -0.15 2.24
N LEU A 190 11.20 -1.39 1.94
CA LEU A 190 10.61 -1.72 0.62
C LEU A 190 9.27 -1.02 0.41
N ILE A 191 8.43 -0.91 1.45
CA ILE A 191 7.15 -0.18 1.40
C ILE A 191 7.40 1.31 1.13
N GLY A 192 8.24 1.99 1.92
CA GLY A 192 8.56 3.40 1.70
C GLY A 192 9.21 3.66 0.34
N THR A 193 10.10 2.76 -0.10
CA THR A 193 10.70 2.85 -1.44
C THR A 193 9.66 2.71 -2.54
N ALA A 194 8.70 1.78 -2.39
CA ALA A 194 7.63 1.57 -3.37
C ALA A 194 6.72 2.81 -3.48
N ASP A 195 6.41 3.46 -2.37
CA ASP A 195 5.64 4.69 -2.33
C ASP A 195 6.36 5.82 -3.07
N MET A 196 7.64 6.04 -2.79
CA MET A 196 8.46 7.01 -3.52
C MET A 196 8.56 6.71 -5.02
N ILE A 197 8.68 5.44 -5.42
CA ILE A 197 8.70 5.04 -6.82
C ILE A 197 7.37 5.39 -7.50
N ALA A 198 6.23 5.10 -6.85
CA ALA A 198 4.91 5.42 -7.39
C ALA A 198 4.72 6.93 -7.56
N GLN A 199 5.15 7.73 -6.57
CA GLN A 199 5.13 9.18 -6.65
C GLN A 199 5.98 9.70 -7.82
N MET A 200 7.23 9.26 -7.93
CA MET A 200 8.15 9.69 -9.00
C MET A 200 7.71 9.20 -10.38
N ALA A 201 6.99 8.10 -10.46
CA ALA A 201 6.47 7.53 -11.70
C ALA A 201 5.17 8.20 -12.18
N ASP A 202 4.43 8.88 -11.30
CA ASP A 202 3.20 9.58 -11.66
C ASP A 202 3.53 10.84 -12.50
N ARG A 203 3.05 10.85 -13.74
CA ARG A 203 3.26 11.99 -14.65
C ARG A 203 2.56 13.28 -14.20
N CYS A 204 1.51 13.13 -13.42
CA CYS A 204 0.71 14.23 -12.91
C CYS A 204 1.12 14.63 -11.48
N TYR A 205 2.24 14.10 -10.98
CA TYR A 205 2.68 14.33 -9.59
C TYR A 205 2.80 15.83 -9.24
N LEU A 206 3.48 16.61 -10.09
CA LEU A 206 3.67 18.04 -9.85
C LEU A 206 2.36 18.83 -9.91
N GLU A 207 1.48 18.50 -10.86
CA GLU A 207 0.16 19.11 -10.98
C GLU A 207 -0.71 18.77 -9.76
N LYS A 208 -0.72 17.52 -9.34
CA LYS A 208 -1.46 17.07 -8.16
C LYS A 208 -0.93 17.70 -6.88
N LEU A 209 0.40 17.80 -6.71
CA LEU A 209 1.03 18.49 -5.57
C LEU A 209 0.65 19.97 -5.50
N SER A 210 0.60 20.65 -6.65
CA SER A 210 0.22 22.06 -6.68
C SER A 210 -1.20 22.31 -6.17
N LEU A 211 -2.09 21.31 -6.28
CA LEU A 211 -3.45 21.38 -5.77
C LEU A 211 -3.54 21.11 -4.26
N ILE A 212 -2.56 20.43 -3.66
CA ILE A 212 -2.51 20.14 -2.22
C ILE A 212 -1.93 21.34 -1.45
N HIS A 213 -1.05 22.14 -2.09
CA HIS A 213 -0.34 23.25 -1.46
C HIS A 213 -1.07 24.60 -1.61
N ILE A 214 -2.24 24.63 -2.20
CA ILE A 214 -3.14 25.77 -2.25
C ILE A 214 -4.17 25.66 -1.13
#